data_7645b81193383549939018b540b8a506
#
_entry.id   7645b81193383549939018b540b8a506
#
_cell.length_a   1.000
_cell.length_b   1.000
_cell.length_c   1.000
_cell.angle_alpha   90.00
_cell.angle_beta   90.00
_cell.angle_gamma   90.00
#
_symmetry.space_group_name_H-M   'P 1'
#
loop_
_entity.id
_entity.type
_entity.pdbx_description
1 polymer ?
#
loop_
_entity_poly.entity_id
_entity_poly.type
_entity_poly.pdbx_seq_one_letter_code
_entity_poly.pdbx_strand_id
1 'polypeptide(L)'
;MNRRNFMKLSSAALSSALITNPLDLLGMPMNTPGFTKADFGPDFKWGIAASAYQIEGAWNEDGKGPSIWDTFTHNKPHKIRNKHNSDMSYDFYHNYKEDIAMIKKLNFEVFRFSFSWSRIFPEGIGRVNQKGIDFYHRVIDRCLELGVEPWALMYHFDLPQALEDKGGWANRDVINWFDEYTHKVTTEYGDKVKTWFGQNEPIGFTLGGYLAMYHAPGYFAPQKFLKAIHHALMCQAS
;
A
#
# COMPACT_ATOMS: atom_id res chain seq x y z
N MET A 1 -0.94 28.83 -10.23
CA MET A 1 -0.16 29.42 -9.10
C MET A 1 1.28 28.91 -9.21
N ASN A 2 2.31 29.78 -9.19
CA ASN A 2 3.69 29.30 -9.29
C ASN A 2 4.18 28.80 -7.89
N ARG A 3 5.21 27.91 -7.89
CA ARG A 3 5.78 27.30 -6.67
C ARG A 3 6.15 28.33 -5.57
N ARG A 4 6.57 29.52 -5.97
CA ARG A 4 7.02 30.59 -5.07
C ARG A 4 5.83 31.23 -4.31
N ASN A 5 4.68 31.34 -4.96
CA ASN A 5 3.46 31.87 -4.35
C ASN A 5 2.80 30.83 -3.44
N PHE A 6 2.88 29.54 -3.79
CA PHE A 6 2.46 28.44 -2.91
C PHE A 6 3.27 28.42 -1.61
N MET A 7 4.59 28.51 -1.70
CA MET A 7 5.47 28.53 -0.51
C MET A 7 5.25 29.75 0.38
N LYS A 8 4.99 30.94 -0.22
CA LYS A 8 4.69 32.15 0.56
C LYS A 8 3.33 32.06 1.29
N LEU A 9 2.33 31.48 0.66
CA LEU A 9 1.02 31.27 1.28
C LEU A 9 1.07 30.22 2.40
N SER A 10 1.83 29.15 2.20
CA SER A 10 2.01 28.10 3.22
C SER A 10 2.78 28.60 4.45
N SER A 11 3.82 29.43 4.25
CA SER A 11 4.57 30.03 5.36
C SER A 11 3.77 31.10 6.10
N ALA A 12 2.93 31.86 5.44
CA ALA A 12 2.03 32.82 6.07
C ALA A 12 0.93 32.14 6.89
N ALA A 13 0.41 31.00 6.41
CA ALA A 13 -0.56 30.21 7.16
C ALA A 13 0.05 29.52 8.40
N LEU A 14 1.30 29.06 8.33
CA LEU A 14 2.00 28.50 9.51
C LEU A 14 2.36 29.58 10.55
N SER A 15 2.74 30.77 10.12
CA SER A 15 3.09 31.86 11.06
C SER A 15 1.85 32.43 11.77
N SER A 16 0.69 32.45 11.15
CA SER A 16 -0.55 32.86 11.80
C SER A 16 -1.07 31.82 12.81
N ALA A 17 -0.81 30.54 12.59
CA ALA A 17 -1.16 29.46 13.51
C ALA A 17 -0.34 29.45 14.82
N LEU A 18 0.82 30.10 14.83
CA LEU A 18 1.67 30.22 16.03
C LEU A 18 1.32 31.43 16.96
N ILE A 19 0.41 32.30 16.52
CA ILE A 19 0.11 33.56 17.22
C ILE A 19 -1.32 33.56 17.84
N THR A 20 -2.18 32.62 17.47
CA THR A 20 -3.56 32.53 17.96
C THR A 20 -3.76 31.34 18.89
N ASN A 21 -4.55 31.58 19.96
CA ASN A 21 -4.98 30.51 20.87
C ASN A 21 -5.70 29.41 20.06
N PRO A 22 -5.37 28.10 20.24
CA PRO A 22 -6.00 27.01 19.48
C PRO A 22 -7.53 27.00 19.53
N LEU A 23 -8.12 27.60 20.57
CA LEU A 23 -9.57 27.73 20.73
C LEU A 23 -10.19 28.78 19.81
N ASP A 24 -9.44 29.81 19.41
CA ASP A 24 -9.91 30.84 18.47
C ASP A 24 -9.96 30.35 17.03
N LEU A 25 -9.16 29.31 16.70
CA LEU A 25 -9.20 28.69 15.39
C LEU A 25 -10.50 27.91 15.12
N LEU A 26 -11.18 27.42 16.14
CA LEU A 26 -12.45 26.70 16.03
C LEU A 26 -13.67 27.60 15.78
N GLY A 27 -13.53 28.90 16.00
CA GLY A 27 -14.60 29.89 15.85
C GLY A 27 -14.48 30.83 14.67
N MET A 28 -13.32 30.85 13.97
CA MET A 28 -13.18 31.66 12.76
C MET A 28 -13.85 30.97 11.58
N PRO A 29 -14.73 31.65 10.81
CA PRO A 29 -15.09 31.17 9.49
C PRO A 29 -13.79 31.14 8.69
N MET A 30 -13.29 29.95 8.44
CA MET A 30 -12.17 29.78 7.49
C MET A 30 -12.68 30.19 6.11
N ASN A 31 -12.53 31.47 5.79
CA ASN A 31 -12.59 31.99 4.44
C ASN A 31 -11.29 31.55 3.72
N THR A 32 -11.01 30.24 3.74
CA THR A 32 -10.09 29.64 2.78
C THR A 32 -10.78 29.80 1.44
N PRO A 33 -10.13 30.42 0.44
CA PRO A 33 -10.65 30.35 -0.92
C PRO A 33 -10.92 28.88 -1.20
N GLY A 34 -12.19 28.52 -1.32
CA GLY A 34 -12.61 27.14 -1.49
C GLY A 34 -12.00 26.63 -2.77
N PHE A 35 -11.03 25.68 -2.66
CA PHE A 35 -10.53 24.98 -3.82
C PHE A 35 -11.66 24.13 -4.37
N THR A 36 -11.92 24.28 -5.65
CA THR A 36 -12.87 23.45 -6.39
C THR A 36 -12.09 22.44 -7.23
N LYS A 37 -12.74 21.39 -7.69
CA LYS A 37 -12.13 20.44 -8.61
C LYS A 37 -11.56 21.12 -9.87
N ALA A 38 -12.20 22.18 -10.35
CA ALA A 38 -11.78 22.96 -11.50
C ALA A 38 -10.40 23.64 -11.34
N ASP A 39 -10.00 23.95 -10.11
CA ASP A 39 -8.71 24.59 -9.82
C ASP A 39 -7.51 23.68 -10.08
N PHE A 40 -7.74 22.36 -10.16
CA PHE A 40 -6.71 21.35 -10.41
C PHE A 40 -6.58 20.97 -11.89
N GLY A 41 -7.50 21.43 -12.74
CA GLY A 41 -7.55 21.14 -14.17
C GLY A 41 -8.36 19.88 -14.52
N PRO A 42 -8.71 19.71 -15.80
CA PRO A 42 -9.63 18.67 -16.24
C PRO A 42 -9.07 17.25 -16.11
N ASP A 43 -7.74 17.10 -16.15
CA ASP A 43 -7.08 15.78 -16.12
C ASP A 43 -6.70 15.32 -14.70
N PHE A 44 -6.99 16.14 -13.68
CA PHE A 44 -6.68 15.79 -12.30
C PHE A 44 -7.69 14.77 -11.76
N LYS A 45 -7.19 13.61 -11.34
CA LYS A 45 -8.00 12.54 -10.78
C LYS A 45 -7.93 12.51 -9.26
N TRP A 46 -9.08 12.39 -8.63
CA TRP A 46 -9.20 12.17 -7.19
C TRP A 46 -9.32 10.68 -6.90
N GLY A 47 -8.55 10.18 -5.95
CA GLY A 47 -8.52 8.77 -5.62
C GLY A 47 -8.35 8.47 -4.14
N ILE A 48 -8.62 7.22 -3.81
CA ILE A 48 -8.36 6.63 -2.50
C ILE A 48 -7.24 5.59 -2.67
N ALA A 49 -6.37 5.50 -1.68
CA ALA A 49 -5.30 4.49 -1.64
C ALA A 49 -5.46 3.60 -0.40
N ALA A 50 -5.25 2.29 -0.60
CA ALA A 50 -5.18 1.31 0.46
C ALA A 50 -4.14 0.23 0.14
N SER A 51 -3.74 -0.56 1.14
CA SER A 51 -2.87 -1.71 0.91
C SER A 51 -3.50 -3.00 1.41
N ALA A 52 -3.12 -4.11 0.78
CA ALA A 52 -3.67 -5.43 1.08
C ALA A 52 -3.62 -5.76 2.57
N TYR A 53 -2.46 -5.67 3.19
CA TYR A 53 -2.30 -6.00 4.61
C TYR A 53 -3.15 -5.10 5.52
N GLN A 54 -3.37 -3.84 5.13
CA GLN A 54 -4.10 -2.87 5.95
C GLN A 54 -5.60 -3.08 5.92
N ILE A 55 -6.17 -3.63 4.84
CA ILE A 55 -7.63 -3.67 4.67
C ILE A 55 -8.22 -5.05 4.45
N GLU A 56 -7.47 -6.00 3.85
CA GLU A 56 -8.06 -7.25 3.38
C GLU A 56 -8.59 -8.15 4.50
N GLY A 57 -7.83 -8.35 5.57
CA GLY A 57 -8.13 -9.43 6.50
C GLY A 57 -7.95 -10.80 5.86
N ALA A 58 -8.74 -11.80 6.29
CA ALA A 58 -8.72 -13.15 5.71
C ALA A 58 -7.30 -13.73 5.58
N TRP A 59 -6.47 -13.52 6.61
CA TRP A 59 -5.02 -13.73 6.56
C TRP A 59 -4.60 -15.18 6.30
N ASN A 60 -5.46 -16.15 6.64
CA ASN A 60 -5.23 -17.57 6.46
C ASN A 60 -6.35 -18.27 5.65
N GLU A 61 -7.14 -17.49 4.90
CA GLU A 61 -8.25 -18.02 4.12
C GLU A 61 -7.86 -18.28 2.67
N ASP A 62 -8.58 -19.18 2.03
CA ASP A 62 -8.50 -19.50 0.61
C ASP A 62 -7.07 -19.77 0.10
N GLY A 63 -6.23 -20.34 0.98
CA GLY A 63 -4.87 -20.74 0.62
C GLY A 63 -3.84 -19.62 0.60
N LYS A 64 -4.16 -18.42 1.16
CA LYS A 64 -3.16 -17.38 1.39
C LYS A 64 -2.05 -17.89 2.32
N GLY A 65 -0.80 -17.67 1.93
CA GLY A 65 0.36 -17.88 2.80
C GLY A 65 0.56 -16.72 3.78
N PRO A 66 1.28 -16.94 4.88
CA PRO A 66 1.59 -15.86 5.82
C PRO A 66 2.55 -14.84 5.18
N SER A 67 2.31 -13.57 5.44
CA SER A 67 3.26 -12.50 5.17
C SER A 67 4.19 -12.26 6.38
N ILE A 68 5.26 -11.50 6.16
CA ILE A 68 6.14 -11.06 7.26
C ILE A 68 5.39 -10.26 8.33
N TRP A 69 4.33 -9.54 7.96
CA TRP A 69 3.51 -8.79 8.92
C TRP A 69 2.59 -9.70 9.72
N ASP A 70 1.99 -10.75 9.11
CA ASP A 70 1.23 -11.75 9.85
C ASP A 70 2.12 -12.39 10.92
N THR A 71 3.31 -12.85 10.52
CA THR A 71 4.29 -13.44 11.44
C THR A 71 4.76 -12.45 12.52
N PHE A 72 5.02 -11.20 12.15
CA PHE A 72 5.51 -10.17 13.09
C PHE A 72 4.47 -9.84 14.15
N THR A 73 3.22 -9.62 13.76
CA THR A 73 2.16 -9.26 14.72
C THR A 73 1.76 -10.41 15.63
N HIS A 74 1.77 -11.65 15.13
CA HIS A 74 1.49 -12.84 15.93
C HIS A 74 2.63 -13.17 16.90
N ASN A 75 3.89 -13.10 16.44
CA ASN A 75 5.03 -13.53 17.26
C ASN A 75 5.59 -12.40 18.15
N LYS A 76 5.33 -11.13 17.82
CA LYS A 76 5.81 -9.96 18.57
C LYS A 76 4.69 -8.98 18.92
N PRO A 77 3.56 -9.46 19.49
CA PRO A 77 2.39 -8.60 19.74
C PRO A 77 2.71 -7.42 20.69
N HIS A 78 3.72 -7.57 21.55
CA HIS A 78 4.18 -6.53 22.47
C HIS A 78 4.77 -5.30 21.75
N LYS A 79 5.16 -5.42 20.48
CA LYS A 79 5.64 -4.31 19.65
C LYS A 79 4.50 -3.52 19.00
N ILE A 80 3.29 -4.02 19.05
CA ILE A 80 2.12 -3.41 18.45
C ILE A 80 1.24 -2.80 19.53
N ARG A 81 0.84 -1.55 19.33
CA ARG A 81 -0.09 -0.87 20.25
C ARG A 81 -1.35 -1.71 20.41
N ASN A 82 -1.75 -1.94 21.66
CA ASN A 82 -2.90 -2.76 22.03
C ASN A 82 -2.85 -4.21 21.50
N LYS A 83 -1.70 -4.68 21.03
CA LYS A 83 -1.51 -6.01 20.43
C LYS A 83 -2.43 -6.28 19.22
N HIS A 84 -2.83 -5.23 18.50
CA HIS A 84 -3.66 -5.39 17.31
C HIS A 84 -2.89 -6.13 16.21
N ASN A 85 -3.63 -6.86 15.38
CA ASN A 85 -3.14 -7.50 14.16
C ASN A 85 -4.11 -7.21 13.01
N SER A 86 -3.84 -7.71 11.84
CA SER A 86 -4.67 -7.52 10.66
C SER A 86 -5.43 -8.80 10.24
N ASP A 87 -5.69 -9.71 11.19
CA ASP A 87 -6.34 -10.98 10.88
C ASP A 87 -7.72 -10.79 10.24
N MET A 88 -8.48 -9.84 10.77
CA MET A 88 -9.76 -9.39 10.19
C MET A 88 -9.64 -8.04 9.49
N SER A 89 -8.85 -7.09 10.07
CA SER A 89 -8.70 -5.73 9.55
C SER A 89 -10.05 -5.05 9.28
N TYR A 90 -10.26 -4.52 8.08
CA TYR A 90 -11.54 -3.99 7.59
C TYR A 90 -12.35 -5.03 6.81
N ASP A 91 -11.85 -6.25 6.75
CA ASP A 91 -12.51 -7.37 6.08
C ASP A 91 -12.86 -7.11 4.61
N PHE A 92 -11.99 -6.37 3.93
CA PHE A 92 -12.17 -6.03 2.51
C PHE A 92 -12.25 -7.28 1.65
N TYR A 93 -11.61 -8.38 2.05
CA TYR A 93 -11.67 -9.64 1.32
C TYR A 93 -13.12 -10.11 1.10
N HIS A 94 -13.99 -9.94 2.09
CA HIS A 94 -15.41 -10.30 2.01
C HIS A 94 -16.29 -9.13 1.56
N ASN A 95 -15.93 -7.88 1.92
CA ASN A 95 -16.78 -6.69 1.73
C ASN A 95 -16.35 -5.80 0.55
N TYR A 96 -15.43 -6.24 -0.31
CA TYR A 96 -14.88 -5.42 -1.42
C TYR A 96 -15.94 -4.79 -2.32
N LYS A 97 -17.12 -5.43 -2.49
CA LYS A 97 -18.19 -4.92 -3.35
C LYS A 97 -18.80 -3.64 -2.82
N GLU A 98 -19.07 -3.63 -1.53
CA GLU A 98 -19.66 -2.51 -0.79
C GLU A 98 -18.64 -1.38 -0.63
N ASP A 99 -17.40 -1.73 -0.31
CA ASP A 99 -16.33 -0.76 -0.13
C ASP A 99 -16.00 -0.02 -1.43
N ILE A 100 -15.91 -0.73 -2.56
CA ILE A 100 -15.70 -0.10 -3.87
C ILE A 100 -16.93 0.73 -4.28
N ALA A 101 -18.14 0.28 -3.97
CA ALA A 101 -19.33 1.07 -4.19
C ALA A 101 -19.34 2.37 -3.37
N MET A 102 -18.80 2.35 -2.16
CA MET A 102 -18.62 3.55 -1.34
C MET A 102 -17.62 4.52 -1.96
N ILE A 103 -16.50 4.05 -2.52
CA ILE A 103 -15.53 4.88 -3.27
C ILE A 103 -16.27 5.67 -4.37
N LYS A 104 -17.07 4.98 -5.16
CA LYS A 104 -17.88 5.62 -6.20
C LYS A 104 -18.89 6.61 -5.64
N LYS A 105 -19.61 6.25 -4.58
CA LYS A 105 -20.58 7.12 -3.90
C LYS A 105 -19.95 8.41 -3.37
N LEU A 106 -18.71 8.34 -2.92
CA LEU A 106 -17.92 9.49 -2.48
C LEU A 106 -17.33 10.30 -3.64
N ASN A 107 -17.65 9.93 -4.88
CA ASN A 107 -17.23 10.60 -6.11
C ASN A 107 -15.71 10.59 -6.35
N PHE A 108 -15.02 9.56 -5.87
CA PHE A 108 -13.64 9.29 -6.24
C PHE A 108 -13.58 8.53 -7.58
N GLU A 109 -12.57 8.85 -8.37
CA GLU A 109 -12.38 8.31 -9.72
C GLU A 109 -11.40 7.15 -9.76
N VAL A 110 -10.52 7.08 -8.76
CA VAL A 110 -9.40 6.13 -8.70
C VAL A 110 -9.41 5.37 -7.38
N PHE A 111 -9.15 4.07 -7.45
CA PHE A 111 -8.79 3.25 -6.31
C PHE A 111 -7.39 2.66 -6.51
N ARG A 112 -6.40 3.16 -5.76
CA ARG A 112 -5.06 2.57 -5.70
C ARG A 112 -5.04 1.51 -4.62
N PHE A 113 -4.85 0.26 -5.00
CA PHE A 113 -4.75 -0.88 -4.08
C PHE A 113 -3.46 -1.66 -4.35
N SER A 114 -2.96 -2.39 -3.35
CA SER A 114 -1.87 -3.32 -3.55
C SER A 114 -2.38 -4.76 -3.67
N PHE A 115 -1.65 -5.58 -4.42
CA PHE A 115 -1.81 -7.03 -4.33
C PHE A 115 -1.13 -7.56 -3.07
N SER A 116 -1.69 -8.59 -2.45
CA SER A 116 -0.99 -9.39 -1.47
C SER A 116 -0.20 -10.48 -2.18
N TRP A 117 1.12 -10.36 -2.18
CA TRP A 117 2.00 -11.32 -2.83
C TRP A 117 1.77 -12.74 -2.29
N SER A 118 1.64 -12.91 -0.97
CA SER A 118 1.40 -14.21 -0.35
C SER A 118 -0.01 -14.77 -0.60
N ARG A 119 -0.97 -13.96 -1.07
CA ARG A 119 -2.27 -14.45 -1.52
C ARG A 119 -2.19 -15.06 -2.92
N ILE A 120 -1.33 -14.52 -3.78
CA ILE A 120 -1.11 -15.00 -5.15
C ILE A 120 -0.11 -16.16 -5.17
N PHE A 121 1.01 -16.00 -4.49
CA PHE A 121 2.03 -17.04 -4.30
C PHE A 121 2.24 -17.32 -2.81
N PRO A 122 1.57 -18.32 -2.24
CA PRO A 122 1.64 -18.61 -0.80
C PRO A 122 3.07 -18.86 -0.29
N GLU A 123 3.91 -19.49 -1.11
CA GLU A 123 5.33 -19.73 -0.83
C GLU A 123 6.25 -18.63 -1.43
N GLY A 124 5.67 -17.58 -1.99
CA GLY A 124 6.35 -16.45 -2.61
C GLY A 124 6.73 -16.66 -4.07
N ILE A 125 6.92 -17.89 -4.50
CA ILE A 125 7.29 -18.33 -5.86
C ILE A 125 6.64 -19.69 -6.19
N GLY A 126 6.67 -20.06 -7.47
CA GLY A 126 6.29 -21.39 -7.95
C GLY A 126 4.78 -21.59 -7.98
N ARG A 127 4.19 -22.24 -6.99
CA ARG A 127 2.76 -22.56 -7.00
C ARG A 127 1.87 -21.33 -6.85
N VAL A 128 1.10 -21.03 -7.90
CA VAL A 128 0.08 -19.97 -7.89
C VAL A 128 -1.17 -20.43 -7.14
N ASN A 129 -1.72 -19.57 -6.34
CA ASN A 129 -3.01 -19.75 -5.69
C ASN A 129 -4.14 -19.15 -6.54
N GLN A 130 -4.90 -20.02 -7.24
CA GLN A 130 -5.96 -19.57 -8.15
C GLN A 130 -7.06 -18.78 -7.42
N LYS A 131 -7.40 -19.13 -6.18
CA LYS A 131 -8.40 -18.38 -5.40
C LYS A 131 -7.95 -16.93 -5.12
N GLY A 132 -6.65 -16.72 -4.92
CA GLY A 132 -6.07 -15.38 -4.80
C GLY A 132 -6.13 -14.59 -6.12
N ILE A 133 -5.82 -15.25 -7.24
CA ILE A 133 -6.00 -14.66 -8.57
C ILE A 133 -7.47 -14.25 -8.80
N ASP A 134 -8.40 -15.17 -8.55
CA ASP A 134 -9.83 -14.91 -8.77
C ASP A 134 -10.37 -13.78 -7.88
N PHE A 135 -9.84 -13.62 -6.67
CA PHE A 135 -10.20 -12.52 -5.79
C PHE A 135 -9.87 -11.16 -6.42
N TYR A 136 -8.65 -10.99 -6.94
CA TYR A 136 -8.27 -9.71 -7.55
C TYR A 136 -8.96 -9.47 -8.90
N HIS A 137 -9.32 -10.52 -9.66
CA HIS A 137 -10.22 -10.34 -10.79
C HIS A 137 -11.55 -9.73 -10.36
N ARG A 138 -12.17 -10.24 -9.29
CA ARG A 138 -13.43 -9.69 -8.77
C ARG A 138 -13.30 -8.25 -8.30
N VAL A 139 -12.18 -7.89 -7.64
CA VAL A 139 -11.89 -6.52 -7.19
C VAL A 139 -11.76 -5.57 -8.38
N ILE A 140 -10.95 -5.95 -9.38
CA ILE A 140 -10.70 -5.14 -10.57
C ILE A 140 -12.00 -4.99 -11.39
N ASP A 141 -12.71 -6.08 -11.63
CA ASP A 141 -13.97 -6.06 -12.38
C ASP A 141 -15.01 -5.16 -11.68
N ARG A 142 -15.09 -5.23 -10.36
CA ARG A 142 -15.98 -4.36 -9.59
C ARG A 142 -15.62 -2.89 -9.71
N CYS A 143 -14.34 -2.54 -9.74
CA CYS A 143 -13.89 -1.17 -9.99
C CYS A 143 -14.38 -0.70 -11.38
N LEU A 144 -14.11 -1.50 -12.42
CA LEU A 144 -14.47 -1.17 -13.79
C LEU A 144 -15.99 -1.07 -14.00
N GLU A 145 -16.77 -1.98 -13.42
CA GLU A 145 -18.24 -1.94 -13.45
C GLU A 145 -18.80 -0.60 -12.93
N LEU A 146 -18.16 -0.05 -11.91
CA LEU A 146 -18.60 1.20 -11.29
C LEU A 146 -17.94 2.45 -11.91
N GLY A 147 -17.07 2.27 -12.90
CA GLY A 147 -16.31 3.36 -13.49
C GLY A 147 -15.35 4.00 -12.47
N VAL A 148 -14.76 3.19 -11.60
CA VAL A 148 -13.61 3.53 -10.74
C VAL A 148 -12.37 2.94 -11.39
N GLU A 149 -11.37 3.76 -11.67
CA GLU A 149 -10.14 3.29 -12.32
C GLU A 149 -9.26 2.52 -11.32
N PRO A 150 -8.92 1.24 -11.57
CA PRO A 150 -8.02 0.49 -10.69
C PRO A 150 -6.57 0.89 -10.96
N TRP A 151 -5.88 1.39 -9.94
CA TRP A 151 -4.45 1.62 -9.95
C TRP A 151 -3.78 0.56 -9.08
N ALA A 152 -2.96 -0.27 -9.69
CA ALA A 152 -2.38 -1.44 -9.06
C ALA A 152 -0.97 -1.20 -8.54
N LEU A 153 -0.70 -1.63 -7.32
CA LEU A 153 0.60 -1.59 -6.68
C LEU A 153 1.08 -3.02 -6.40
N MET A 154 2.28 -3.36 -6.86
CA MET A 154 2.82 -4.70 -6.73
C MET A 154 3.20 -5.07 -5.29
N TYR A 155 3.79 -4.15 -4.53
CA TYR A 155 4.30 -4.45 -3.20
C TYR A 155 4.04 -3.33 -2.19
N HIS A 156 3.39 -3.68 -1.08
CA HIS A 156 3.16 -2.76 0.04
C HIS A 156 3.43 -3.45 1.39
N PHE A 157 4.70 -3.81 1.61
CA PHE A 157 5.29 -4.25 2.88
C PHE A 157 5.02 -5.71 3.29
N ASP A 158 4.21 -6.45 2.57
CA ASP A 158 3.71 -7.78 2.92
C ASP A 158 4.43 -8.92 2.18
N LEU A 159 5.78 -8.92 2.23
CA LEU A 159 6.59 -10.00 1.68
C LEU A 159 6.11 -11.36 2.23
N PRO A 160 5.96 -12.40 1.37
CA PRO A 160 5.70 -13.76 1.87
C PRO A 160 6.74 -14.20 2.89
N GLN A 161 6.30 -14.75 4.03
CA GLN A 161 7.20 -15.22 5.08
C GLN A 161 8.21 -16.25 4.56
N ALA A 162 7.78 -17.14 3.68
CA ALA A 162 8.64 -18.14 3.06
C ALA A 162 9.84 -17.56 2.29
N LEU A 163 9.71 -16.33 1.77
CA LEU A 163 10.83 -15.61 1.14
C LEU A 163 11.71 -14.93 2.19
N GLU A 164 11.13 -14.41 3.28
CA GLU A 164 11.93 -13.84 4.38
C GLU A 164 12.78 -14.92 5.05
N ASP A 165 12.26 -16.14 5.20
CA ASP A 165 13.00 -17.28 5.74
C ASP A 165 14.22 -17.66 4.87
N LYS A 166 14.19 -17.30 3.58
CA LYS A 166 15.32 -17.41 2.64
C LYS A 166 16.22 -16.17 2.62
N GLY A 167 15.97 -15.18 3.51
CA GLY A 167 16.75 -13.95 3.63
C GLY A 167 16.08 -12.70 3.11
N GLY A 168 14.88 -12.80 2.57
CA GLY A 168 13.99 -11.72 2.17
C GLY A 168 14.65 -10.72 1.22
N TRP A 169 14.39 -9.44 1.43
CA TRP A 169 14.97 -8.36 0.63
C TRP A 169 16.51 -8.29 0.71
N ALA A 170 17.13 -8.88 1.73
CA ALA A 170 18.60 -8.95 1.83
C ALA A 170 19.24 -10.08 1.00
N ASN A 171 18.43 -11.02 0.50
CA ASN A 171 18.86 -12.03 -0.46
C ASN A 171 18.75 -11.47 -1.88
N ARG A 172 19.80 -11.61 -2.68
CA ARG A 172 19.83 -11.13 -4.06
C ARG A 172 18.79 -11.80 -4.97
N ASP A 173 18.41 -13.03 -4.66
CA ASP A 173 17.42 -13.78 -5.45
C ASP A 173 16.04 -13.13 -5.41
N VAL A 174 15.81 -12.17 -4.49
CA VAL A 174 14.55 -11.40 -4.44
C VAL A 174 14.26 -10.68 -5.76
N ILE A 175 15.27 -10.35 -6.54
CA ILE A 175 15.12 -9.74 -7.86
C ILE A 175 14.38 -10.70 -8.80
N ASN A 176 14.82 -11.97 -8.84
CA ASN A 176 14.18 -13.00 -9.64
C ASN A 176 12.78 -13.37 -9.11
N TRP A 177 12.62 -13.41 -7.78
CA TRP A 177 11.32 -13.69 -7.15
C TRP A 177 10.30 -12.60 -7.43
N PHE A 178 10.74 -11.34 -7.39
CA PHE A 178 9.90 -10.18 -7.68
C PHE A 178 9.54 -10.13 -9.16
N ASP A 179 10.48 -10.45 -10.06
CA ASP A 179 10.24 -10.55 -11.50
C ASP A 179 9.20 -11.63 -11.82
N GLU A 180 9.33 -12.84 -11.27
CA GLU A 180 8.35 -13.93 -11.44
C GLU A 180 6.95 -13.48 -10.98
N TYR A 181 6.88 -12.83 -9.81
CA TYR A 181 5.64 -12.35 -9.25
C TYR A 181 5.00 -11.24 -10.12
N THR A 182 5.76 -10.23 -10.47
CA THR A 182 5.26 -9.09 -11.26
C THR A 182 4.88 -9.52 -12.66
N HIS A 183 5.65 -10.43 -13.28
CA HIS A 183 5.31 -11.01 -14.57
C HIS A 183 3.97 -11.75 -14.53
N LYS A 184 3.74 -12.59 -13.51
CA LYS A 184 2.45 -13.28 -13.34
C LYS A 184 1.30 -12.29 -13.19
N VAL A 185 1.45 -11.29 -12.32
CA VAL A 185 0.40 -10.30 -12.03
C VAL A 185 0.10 -9.43 -13.25
N THR A 186 1.12 -8.95 -13.96
CA THR A 186 0.91 -8.13 -15.15
C THR A 186 0.33 -8.92 -16.31
N THR A 187 0.72 -10.18 -16.48
CA THR A 187 0.12 -11.06 -17.48
C THR A 187 -1.35 -11.34 -17.20
N GLU A 188 -1.71 -11.47 -15.92
CA GLU A 188 -3.07 -11.81 -15.50
C GLU A 188 -4.06 -10.64 -15.65
N TYR A 189 -3.61 -9.42 -15.31
CA TYR A 189 -4.52 -8.27 -15.19
C TYR A 189 -4.21 -7.11 -16.14
N GLY A 190 -3.17 -7.22 -16.98
CA GLY A 190 -2.68 -6.13 -17.82
C GLY A 190 -3.65 -5.67 -18.92
N ASP A 191 -4.61 -6.50 -19.29
CA ASP A 191 -5.71 -6.14 -20.18
C ASP A 191 -6.67 -5.13 -19.53
N LYS A 192 -6.87 -5.21 -18.21
CA LYS A 192 -7.82 -4.42 -17.43
C LYS A 192 -7.18 -3.24 -16.69
N VAL A 193 -5.98 -3.41 -16.14
CA VAL A 193 -5.27 -2.39 -15.35
C VAL A 193 -4.30 -1.63 -16.26
N LYS A 194 -4.39 -0.29 -16.24
CA LYS A 194 -3.56 0.59 -17.08
C LYS A 194 -2.50 1.36 -16.31
N THR A 195 -2.64 1.48 -15.00
CA THR A 195 -1.70 2.22 -14.14
C THR A 195 -1.10 1.31 -13.09
N TRP A 196 0.23 1.19 -13.09
CA TRP A 196 0.98 0.27 -12.26
C TRP A 196 2.03 0.99 -11.43
N PHE A 197 2.21 0.53 -10.20
CA PHE A 197 3.27 0.97 -9.29
C PHE A 197 4.07 -0.27 -8.86
N GLY A 198 5.39 -0.17 -8.84
CA GLY A 198 6.25 -1.29 -8.42
C GLY A 198 6.19 -1.51 -6.91
N GLN A 199 6.76 -0.61 -6.15
CA GLN A 199 6.89 -0.73 -4.70
C GLN A 199 6.45 0.54 -3.99
N ASN A 200 5.85 0.39 -2.80
CA ASN A 200 5.60 1.50 -1.91
C ASN A 200 6.82 1.72 -1.00
N GLU A 201 7.35 2.94 -0.98
CA GLU A 201 8.37 3.40 -0.04
C GLU A 201 9.53 2.40 0.19
N PRO A 202 10.40 2.13 -0.79
CA PRO A 202 11.50 1.18 -0.63
C PRO A 202 12.40 1.49 0.58
N ILE A 203 12.67 2.76 0.86
CA ILE A 203 13.42 3.17 2.06
C ILE A 203 12.60 2.89 3.32
N GLY A 204 11.29 3.14 3.31
CA GLY A 204 10.41 2.97 4.47
C GLY A 204 10.42 1.53 4.99
N PHE A 205 10.13 0.55 4.14
CA PHE A 205 10.07 -0.85 4.58
C PHE A 205 11.44 -1.45 4.86
N THR A 206 12.49 -1.05 4.13
CA THR A 206 13.84 -1.58 4.37
C THR A 206 14.46 -1.00 5.63
N LEU A 207 14.35 0.32 5.83
CA LEU A 207 14.81 0.98 7.06
C LEU A 207 14.03 0.48 8.28
N GLY A 208 12.68 0.49 8.19
CA GLY A 208 11.82 0.07 9.29
C GLY A 208 11.97 -1.38 9.66
N GLY A 209 12.15 -2.26 8.67
CA GLY A 209 12.24 -3.71 8.88
C GLY A 209 13.62 -4.22 9.29
N TYR A 210 14.70 -3.67 8.71
CA TYR A 210 16.05 -4.22 8.89
C TYR A 210 16.99 -3.33 9.73
N LEU A 211 16.57 -2.12 10.12
CA LEU A 211 17.40 -1.23 10.93
C LEU A 211 16.65 -0.66 12.15
N ALA A 212 15.51 -0.04 11.92
CA ALA A 212 14.77 0.66 12.97
C ALA A 212 13.78 -0.23 13.74
N MET A 213 13.52 -1.46 13.30
CA MET A 213 12.75 -2.53 13.96
C MET A 213 11.28 -2.22 14.28
N TYR A 214 10.70 -1.16 13.72
CA TYR A 214 9.27 -0.83 13.92
C TYR A 214 8.35 -1.39 12.84
N HIS A 215 8.92 -1.88 11.73
CA HIS A 215 8.23 -2.65 10.69
C HIS A 215 8.63 -4.13 10.75
N ALA A 216 7.81 -5.00 10.18
CA ALA A 216 8.20 -6.36 9.88
C ALA A 216 9.40 -6.39 8.89
N PRO A 217 10.32 -7.32 9.02
CA PRO A 217 10.41 -8.42 9.98
C PRO A 217 10.96 -8.01 11.36
N GLY A 218 11.38 -6.76 11.54
CA GLY A 218 11.77 -6.19 12.82
C GLY A 218 13.13 -6.65 13.34
N TYR A 219 14.15 -6.61 12.47
CA TYR A 219 15.54 -6.93 12.81
C TYR A 219 16.37 -5.67 13.01
N PHE A 220 17.35 -5.75 13.90
CA PHE A 220 18.49 -4.82 13.90
C PHE A 220 19.64 -5.46 13.14
N ALA A 221 19.74 -5.20 11.84
CA ALA A 221 20.69 -5.83 10.94
C ALA A 221 21.20 -4.84 9.87
N PRO A 222 22.09 -3.90 10.23
CA PRO A 222 22.54 -2.83 9.31
C PRO A 222 23.08 -3.33 7.98
N GLN A 223 23.79 -4.46 7.98
CA GLN A 223 24.30 -5.05 6.73
C GLN A 223 23.17 -5.61 5.85
N LYS A 224 22.11 -6.17 6.45
CA LYS A 224 20.93 -6.60 5.70
C LYS A 224 20.17 -5.40 5.13
N PHE A 225 20.08 -4.29 5.89
CA PHE A 225 19.44 -3.06 5.41
C PHE A 225 20.09 -2.55 4.13
N LEU A 226 21.43 -2.44 4.09
CA LEU A 226 22.14 -1.96 2.90
C LEU A 226 21.91 -2.87 1.67
N LYS A 227 21.87 -4.18 1.88
CA LYS A 227 21.53 -5.12 0.81
C LYS A 227 20.07 -4.99 0.39
N ALA A 228 19.15 -4.92 1.34
CA ALA A 228 17.73 -4.87 1.10
C ALA A 228 17.33 -3.64 0.29
N ILE A 229 17.82 -2.44 0.64
CA ILE A 229 17.54 -1.24 -0.13
C ILE A 229 18.14 -1.30 -1.54
N HIS A 230 19.35 -1.84 -1.68
CA HIS A 230 19.98 -2.02 -2.99
C HIS A 230 19.15 -2.96 -3.88
N HIS A 231 18.73 -4.11 -3.35
CA HIS A 231 17.93 -5.07 -4.12
C HIS A 231 16.53 -4.55 -4.42
N ALA A 232 15.90 -3.82 -3.48
CA ALA A 232 14.62 -3.19 -3.73
C ALA A 232 14.69 -2.18 -4.88
N LEU A 233 15.75 -1.37 -4.94
CA LEU A 233 15.96 -0.44 -6.06
C LEU A 233 16.24 -1.19 -7.38
N MET A 234 16.92 -2.34 -7.35
CA MET A 234 17.10 -3.17 -8.54
C MET A 234 15.77 -3.75 -9.04
N CYS A 235 14.92 -4.24 -8.16
CA CYS A 235 13.58 -4.70 -8.51
C CYS A 235 12.67 -3.59 -9.07
N GLN A 236 12.95 -2.32 -8.77
CA GLN A 236 12.22 -1.18 -9.33
C GLN A 236 12.68 -0.87 -10.76
N ALA A 237 13.87 -1.30 -11.15
CA ALA A 237 14.50 -1.02 -12.44
C ALA A 237 14.39 -2.20 -13.43
N SER A 238 14.00 -3.39 -12.97
CA SER A 238 13.72 -4.55 -13.79
C SER A 238 12.28 -4.53 -14.30
#